data_29ee24c3d6a7f0b4613ebb035658bb7b
#
_entry.id   29ee24c3d6a7f0b4613ebb035658bb7b
#
_cell.length_a   1.000
_cell.length_b   1.000
_cell.length_c   1.000
_cell.angle_alpha   90.00
_cell.angle_beta   90.00
_cell.angle_gamma   90.00
#
_symmetry.space_group_name_H-M   'P 1'
#
loop_
_entity.id
_entity.type
_entity.pdbx_description
1 polymer ?
#
loop_
_entity_poly.entity_id
_entity_poly.type
_entity_poly.pdbx_seq_one_letter_code
_entity_poly.pdbx_strand_id
1 'polypeptide(L)'
;MSIEGVTFGYDKSKPLFDNLSLHLQLGEIATVVGPSGSGKSTLLELVVGRLRPQKGTITHASLSQVFQDPYTSFHPSYSLRTQIADVAPLDELDFYMEALGLDSSLIDAKPHTLSGGQLQRFSMVRALLMKPQLLLLDEPTSALDNVTQLEVMKLLMQFLDRLGILLITHDEALAAWCSDKVIRLA
;
A
#
# COMPACT_ATOMS: atom_id res chain seq x y z
N MET A 1 -12.83 5.05 -1.52
CA MET A 1 -12.45 4.91 -2.95
C MET A 1 -13.60 4.26 -3.71
N SER A 2 -13.87 4.75 -4.93
CA SER A 2 -14.82 4.10 -5.85
C SER A 2 -14.16 3.93 -7.21
N ILE A 3 -14.26 2.73 -7.76
CA ILE A 3 -13.95 2.37 -9.15
C ILE A 3 -15.27 1.95 -9.78
N GLU A 4 -15.68 2.60 -10.87
CA GLU A 4 -16.98 2.39 -11.49
C GLU A 4 -16.85 2.13 -12.98
N GLY A 5 -17.16 0.91 -13.42
CA GLY A 5 -17.21 0.51 -14.82
C GLY A 5 -15.90 0.73 -15.59
N VAL A 6 -14.77 0.56 -14.92
CA VAL A 6 -13.44 0.84 -15.52
C VAL A 6 -13.10 -0.19 -16.58
N THR A 7 -12.84 0.31 -17.78
CA THR A 7 -12.25 -0.46 -18.88
C THR A 7 -10.89 0.14 -19.21
N PHE A 8 -9.88 -0.71 -19.23
CA PHE A 8 -8.50 -0.33 -19.58
C PHE A 8 -7.75 -1.47 -20.25
N GLY A 9 -6.93 -1.15 -21.21
CA GLY A 9 -5.95 -2.05 -21.84
C GLY A 9 -4.87 -1.25 -22.52
N TYR A 10 -3.65 -1.76 -22.54
CA TYR A 10 -2.54 -1.18 -23.31
C TYR A 10 -2.81 -1.29 -24.82
N ASP A 11 -3.50 -2.37 -25.24
CA ASP A 11 -4.08 -2.52 -26.56
C ASP A 11 -5.60 -2.37 -26.46
N LYS A 12 -6.16 -1.43 -27.24
CA LYS A 12 -7.62 -1.19 -27.26
C LYS A 12 -8.45 -2.39 -27.69
N SER A 13 -7.84 -3.34 -28.43
CA SER A 13 -8.49 -4.57 -28.87
C SER A 13 -8.52 -5.66 -27.80
N LYS A 14 -7.69 -5.53 -26.73
CA LYS A 14 -7.57 -6.51 -25.66
C LYS A 14 -7.60 -5.78 -24.32
N PRO A 15 -8.78 -5.50 -23.77
CA PRO A 15 -8.87 -4.88 -22.45
C PRO A 15 -8.27 -5.80 -21.38
N LEU A 16 -7.45 -5.22 -20.52
CA LEU A 16 -6.94 -5.87 -19.30
C LEU A 16 -8.02 -5.87 -18.22
N PHE A 17 -8.77 -4.77 -18.14
CA PHE A 17 -9.97 -4.65 -17.31
C PHE A 17 -11.14 -4.31 -18.19
N ASP A 18 -12.26 -5.02 -18.02
CA ASP A 18 -13.51 -4.74 -18.71
C ASP A 18 -14.64 -4.61 -17.69
N ASN A 19 -15.15 -3.38 -17.56
CA ASN A 19 -16.22 -3.02 -16.62
C ASN A 19 -15.89 -3.32 -15.15
N LEU A 20 -14.63 -3.13 -14.73
CA LEU A 20 -14.20 -3.34 -13.35
C LEU A 20 -14.86 -2.32 -12.43
N SER A 21 -15.48 -2.81 -11.34
CA SER A 21 -16.04 -1.96 -10.30
C SER A 21 -15.63 -2.46 -8.91
N LEU A 22 -15.26 -1.51 -8.04
CA LEU A 22 -14.86 -1.77 -6.66
C LEU A 22 -15.17 -0.55 -5.81
N HIS A 23 -15.83 -0.79 -4.68
CA HIS A 23 -16.04 0.23 -3.66
C HIS A 23 -15.31 -0.17 -2.38
N LEU A 24 -14.53 0.77 -1.83
CA LEU A 24 -13.79 0.64 -0.59
C LEU A 24 -14.10 1.81 0.32
N GLN A 25 -14.60 1.53 1.52
CA GLN A 25 -14.93 2.51 2.55
C GLN A 25 -13.81 2.63 3.59
N LEU A 26 -13.89 3.63 4.46
CA LEU A 26 -13.07 3.66 5.68
C LEU A 26 -13.44 2.44 6.54
N GLY A 27 -12.45 1.84 7.16
CA GLY A 27 -12.63 0.64 7.96
C GLY A 27 -12.58 -0.67 7.20
N GLU A 28 -12.53 -0.63 5.86
CA GLU A 28 -12.52 -1.84 5.03
C GLU A 28 -11.12 -2.13 4.45
N ILE A 29 -10.85 -3.41 4.24
CA ILE A 29 -9.72 -3.92 3.45
C ILE A 29 -10.27 -4.59 2.19
N ALA A 30 -9.91 -4.05 1.03
CA ALA A 30 -10.10 -4.74 -0.24
C ALA A 30 -8.77 -5.28 -0.74
N THR A 31 -8.75 -6.54 -1.13
CA THR A 31 -7.54 -7.16 -1.66
C THR A 31 -7.72 -7.57 -3.11
N VAL A 32 -6.71 -7.29 -3.91
CA VAL A 32 -6.60 -7.72 -5.30
C VAL A 32 -5.55 -8.81 -5.37
N VAL A 33 -5.98 -10.01 -5.75
CA VAL A 33 -5.10 -11.17 -5.93
C VAL A 33 -5.05 -11.57 -7.40
N GLY A 34 -3.96 -12.21 -7.79
CA GLY A 34 -3.79 -12.74 -9.13
C GLY A 34 -2.33 -13.08 -9.44
N PRO A 35 -2.07 -13.86 -10.48
CA PRO A 35 -0.73 -14.22 -10.89
C PRO A 35 0.10 -13.01 -11.35
N SER A 36 1.39 -13.21 -11.54
CA SER A 36 2.24 -12.20 -12.16
C SER A 36 1.73 -11.88 -13.58
N GLY A 37 1.65 -10.59 -13.91
CA GLY A 37 1.14 -10.13 -15.21
C GLY A 37 -0.38 -9.97 -15.31
N SER A 38 -1.16 -10.32 -14.27
CA SER A 38 -2.64 -10.17 -14.30
C SER A 38 -3.14 -8.71 -14.23
N GLY A 39 -2.24 -7.73 -14.13
CA GLY A 39 -2.63 -6.32 -14.13
C GLY A 39 -2.72 -5.66 -12.75
N LYS A 40 -2.30 -6.32 -11.67
CA LYS A 40 -2.35 -5.75 -10.31
C LYS A 40 -1.67 -4.39 -10.21
N SER A 41 -0.43 -4.28 -10.70
CA SER A 41 0.30 -3.00 -10.73
C SER A 41 -0.35 -1.98 -11.65
N THR A 42 -0.95 -2.42 -12.77
CA THR A 42 -1.71 -1.54 -13.67
C THR A 42 -2.93 -0.94 -12.96
N LEU A 43 -3.61 -1.72 -12.12
CA LEU A 43 -4.72 -1.21 -11.31
C LEU A 43 -4.25 -0.14 -10.33
N LEU A 44 -3.10 -0.34 -9.65
CA LEU A 44 -2.52 0.71 -8.80
C LEU A 44 -2.20 1.98 -9.58
N GLU A 45 -1.57 1.86 -10.74
CA GLU A 45 -1.25 3.02 -11.60
C GLU A 45 -2.51 3.79 -12.04
N LEU A 46 -3.62 3.08 -12.26
CA LEU A 46 -4.92 3.68 -12.52
C LEU A 46 -5.48 4.38 -11.28
N VAL A 47 -5.41 3.75 -10.10
CA VAL A 47 -5.89 4.33 -8.83
C VAL A 47 -5.08 5.57 -8.47
N VAL A 48 -3.75 5.53 -8.62
CA VAL A 48 -2.86 6.68 -8.34
C VAL A 48 -3.02 7.79 -9.39
N GLY A 49 -3.65 7.51 -10.54
CA GLY A 49 -3.88 8.48 -11.61
C GLY A 49 -2.71 8.65 -12.58
N ARG A 50 -1.69 7.77 -12.53
CA ARG A 50 -0.60 7.73 -13.52
C ARG A 50 -1.08 7.20 -14.88
N LEU A 51 -2.07 6.31 -14.86
CA LEU A 51 -2.79 5.87 -16.05
C LEU A 51 -4.24 6.39 -15.99
N ARG A 52 -4.86 6.51 -17.15
CA ARG A 52 -6.25 6.94 -17.28
C ARG A 52 -7.08 5.80 -17.87
N PRO A 53 -8.24 5.47 -17.29
CA PRO A 53 -9.12 4.46 -17.86
C PRO A 53 -9.68 4.93 -19.21
N GLN A 54 -9.96 3.99 -20.09
CA GLN A 54 -10.60 4.27 -21.39
C GLN A 54 -12.09 4.52 -21.23
N LYS A 55 -12.71 3.86 -20.21
CA LYS A 55 -14.10 4.07 -19.79
C LYS A 55 -14.18 3.95 -18.27
N GLY A 56 -15.26 4.46 -17.69
CA GLY A 56 -15.50 4.44 -16.27
C GLY A 56 -14.76 5.56 -15.52
N THR A 57 -14.87 5.53 -14.21
CA THR A 57 -14.30 6.55 -13.33
C THR A 57 -13.62 5.93 -12.12
N ILE A 58 -12.59 6.60 -11.63
CA ILE A 58 -11.92 6.27 -10.35
C ILE A 58 -11.91 7.52 -9.51
N THR A 59 -12.43 7.42 -8.30
CA THR A 59 -12.46 8.51 -7.33
C THR A 59 -11.94 8.03 -5.98
N HIS A 60 -11.14 8.83 -5.34
CA HIS A 60 -10.64 8.58 -3.99
C HIS A 60 -10.34 9.90 -3.28
N ALA A 61 -10.25 9.85 -1.97
CA ALA A 61 -9.76 10.96 -1.15
C ALA A 61 -8.21 10.97 -1.13
N SER A 62 -7.61 11.55 -0.08
CA SER A 62 -6.15 11.50 0.09
C SER A 62 -5.65 10.06 0.14
N LEU A 63 -4.59 9.76 -0.59
CA LEU A 63 -3.98 8.43 -0.62
C LEU A 63 -2.49 8.50 -0.30
N SER A 64 -1.97 7.40 0.26
CA SER A 64 -0.55 7.10 0.36
C SER A 64 -0.28 5.69 -0.14
N GLN A 65 0.92 5.45 -0.63
CA GLN A 65 1.33 4.16 -1.18
C GLN A 65 2.56 3.62 -0.47
N VAL A 66 2.52 2.33 -0.14
CA VAL A 66 3.67 1.54 0.30
C VAL A 66 4.05 0.60 -0.84
N PHE A 67 5.27 0.72 -1.33
CA PHE A 67 5.77 -0.05 -2.46
C PHE A 67 6.31 -1.42 -2.04
N GLN A 68 6.37 -2.34 -2.97
CA GLN A 68 6.90 -3.69 -2.78
C GLN A 68 8.36 -3.68 -2.31
N ASP A 69 9.21 -2.87 -2.96
CA ASP A 69 10.62 -2.75 -2.59
C ASP A 69 10.85 -1.50 -1.73
N PRO A 70 11.11 -1.66 -0.42
CA PRO A 70 11.34 -0.53 0.47
C PRO A 70 12.62 0.24 0.15
N TYR A 71 13.64 -0.40 -0.46
CA TYR A 71 14.88 0.28 -0.81
C TYR A 71 14.71 1.30 -1.93
N THR A 72 13.75 1.11 -2.82
CA THR A 72 13.41 2.09 -3.86
C THR A 72 12.57 3.25 -3.32
N SER A 73 12.04 3.11 -2.10
CA SER A 73 11.18 4.11 -1.47
C SER A 73 11.94 5.21 -0.74
N PHE A 74 13.26 5.02 -0.50
CA PHE A 74 14.10 5.95 0.24
C PHE A 74 15.41 6.21 -0.49
N HIS A 75 15.86 7.47 -0.44
CA HIS A 75 17.15 7.85 -0.98
C HIS A 75 18.29 7.38 -0.06
N PRO A 76 19.32 6.67 -0.56
CA PRO A 76 20.31 6.01 0.29
C PRO A 76 21.21 6.96 1.09
N SER A 77 21.36 8.22 0.68
CA SER A 77 22.27 9.18 1.29
C SER A 77 21.72 9.96 2.46
N TYR A 78 20.38 10.04 2.60
CA TYR A 78 19.73 10.83 3.66
C TYR A 78 19.20 9.93 4.77
N SER A 79 19.13 10.48 6.00
CA SER A 79 18.49 9.77 7.12
C SER A 79 16.98 9.62 6.89
N LEU A 80 16.37 8.62 7.54
CA LEU A 80 14.92 8.42 7.45
C LEU A 80 14.17 9.63 7.99
N ARG A 81 14.62 10.23 9.11
CA ARG A 81 14.03 11.44 9.67
C ARG A 81 13.91 12.55 8.62
N THR A 82 15.00 12.83 7.92
CA THR A 82 15.01 13.89 6.89
C THR A 82 13.97 13.60 5.81
N GLN A 83 13.94 12.37 5.30
CA GLN A 83 13.06 11.99 4.19
C GLN A 83 11.58 11.91 4.58
N ILE A 84 11.29 11.55 5.83
CA ILE A 84 9.91 11.56 6.34
C ILE A 84 9.46 13.01 6.58
N ALA A 85 10.33 13.86 7.15
CA ALA A 85 10.03 15.28 7.38
C ALA A 85 9.75 16.07 6.09
N ASP A 86 10.32 15.63 4.96
CA ASP A 86 10.07 16.25 3.65
C ASP A 86 8.62 16.08 3.16
N VAL A 87 7.90 15.07 3.66
CA VAL A 87 6.56 14.73 3.15
C VAL A 87 5.46 14.78 4.21
N ALA A 88 5.80 14.76 5.50
CA ALA A 88 4.82 14.77 6.59
C ALA A 88 5.37 15.44 7.87
N PRO A 89 4.51 16.06 8.70
CA PRO A 89 4.86 16.48 10.05
C PRO A 89 5.29 15.29 10.91
N LEU A 90 6.22 15.53 11.84
CA LEU A 90 6.76 14.48 12.72
C LEU A 90 6.06 14.38 14.07
N ASP A 91 4.98 15.12 14.30
CA ASP A 91 4.30 15.22 15.61
C ASP A 91 3.82 13.85 16.15
N GLU A 92 3.45 12.94 15.26
CA GLU A 92 2.98 11.59 15.61
C GLU A 92 4.02 10.50 15.29
N LEU A 93 5.28 10.87 15.02
CA LEU A 93 6.32 9.93 14.59
C LEU A 93 6.53 8.82 15.61
N ASP A 94 6.72 9.17 16.89
CA ASP A 94 7.00 8.20 17.95
C ASP A 94 5.82 7.24 18.14
N PHE A 95 4.59 7.74 18.04
CA PHE A 95 3.39 6.91 18.10
C PHE A 95 3.36 5.85 16.99
N TYR A 96 3.61 6.23 15.73
CA TYR A 96 3.61 5.26 14.63
C TYR A 96 4.83 4.34 14.66
N MET A 97 5.98 4.81 15.13
CA MET A 97 7.15 3.96 15.31
C MET A 97 6.90 2.89 16.36
N GLU A 98 6.37 3.26 17.52
CA GLU A 98 6.00 2.32 18.59
C GLU A 98 4.94 1.32 18.09
N ALA A 99 3.86 1.81 17.46
CA ALA A 99 2.78 0.99 16.93
C ALA A 99 3.25 -0.02 15.88
N LEU A 100 4.29 0.32 15.10
CA LEU A 100 4.90 -0.57 14.10
C LEU A 100 6.14 -1.32 14.62
N GLY A 101 6.40 -1.30 15.93
CA GLY A 101 7.48 -2.06 16.56
C GLY A 101 8.87 -1.64 16.10
N LEU A 102 9.08 -0.34 15.88
CA LEU A 102 10.37 0.24 15.52
C LEU A 102 11.01 0.93 16.71
N ASP A 103 12.30 0.67 16.92
CA ASP A 103 13.10 1.41 17.91
C ASP A 103 13.29 2.86 17.46
N SER A 104 13.03 3.81 18.37
CA SER A 104 13.12 5.25 18.09
C SER A 104 14.53 5.69 17.67
N SER A 105 15.57 5.00 18.08
CA SER A 105 16.97 5.29 17.71
C SER A 105 17.24 5.08 16.21
N LEU A 106 16.40 4.28 15.52
CA LEU A 106 16.61 3.96 14.11
C LEU A 106 16.17 5.09 13.16
N ILE A 107 15.47 6.11 13.64
CA ILE A 107 14.96 7.18 12.77
C ILE A 107 16.07 8.01 12.10
N ASP A 108 17.21 8.13 12.75
CA ASP A 108 18.35 8.87 12.22
C ASP A 108 19.30 7.99 11.37
N ALA A 109 18.98 6.70 11.24
CA ALA A 109 19.71 5.77 10.39
C ALA A 109 19.51 6.07 8.91
N LYS A 110 20.47 5.63 8.09
CA LYS A 110 20.34 5.64 6.63
C LYS A 110 19.70 4.33 6.14
N PRO A 111 18.96 4.33 5.03
CA PRO A 111 18.24 3.16 4.53
C PRO A 111 19.08 1.88 4.42
N HIS A 112 20.30 2.01 3.92
CA HIS A 112 21.21 0.87 3.70
C HIS A 112 21.74 0.21 4.99
N THR A 113 21.55 0.82 6.16
CA THR A 113 21.96 0.27 7.46
C THR A 113 20.87 -0.52 8.15
N LEU A 114 19.66 -0.56 7.56
CA LEU A 114 18.49 -1.22 8.12
C LEU A 114 18.20 -2.54 7.41
N SER A 115 17.56 -3.46 8.13
CA SER A 115 16.98 -4.64 7.49
C SER A 115 15.80 -4.28 6.58
N GLY A 116 15.51 -5.14 5.57
CA GLY A 116 14.39 -4.93 4.68
C GLY A 116 13.05 -4.77 5.43
N GLY A 117 12.83 -5.58 6.47
CA GLY A 117 11.62 -5.49 7.30
C GLY A 117 11.53 -4.20 8.13
N GLN A 118 12.66 -3.69 8.64
CA GLN A 118 12.68 -2.38 9.31
C GLN A 118 12.36 -1.27 8.32
N LEU A 119 12.99 -1.29 7.16
CA LEU A 119 12.79 -0.27 6.13
C LEU A 119 11.36 -0.30 5.58
N GLN A 120 10.76 -1.50 5.44
CA GLN A 120 9.36 -1.65 5.05
C GLN A 120 8.41 -1.01 6.09
N ARG A 121 8.66 -1.26 7.38
CA ARG A 121 7.88 -0.63 8.45
C ARG A 121 8.07 0.89 8.47
N PHE A 122 9.28 1.42 8.19
CA PHE A 122 9.46 2.86 8.01
C PHE A 122 8.70 3.44 6.80
N SER A 123 8.56 2.67 5.71
CA SER A 123 7.70 3.07 4.58
C SER A 123 6.24 3.20 5.02
N MET A 124 5.77 2.32 5.91
CA MET A 124 4.43 2.40 6.49
C MET A 124 4.28 3.59 7.45
N VAL A 125 5.27 3.84 8.33
CA VAL A 125 5.30 5.04 9.19
C VAL A 125 5.15 6.30 8.33
N ARG A 126 5.97 6.44 7.28
CA ARG A 126 5.90 7.58 6.37
C ARG A 126 4.52 7.71 5.73
N ALA A 127 3.95 6.62 5.25
CA ALA A 127 2.64 6.62 4.60
C ALA A 127 1.51 6.99 5.57
N LEU A 128 1.55 6.52 6.83
CA LEU A 128 0.56 6.82 7.86
C LEU A 128 0.67 8.27 8.38
N LEU A 129 1.89 8.81 8.51
CA LEU A 129 2.11 10.21 8.90
C LEU A 129 1.49 11.21 7.91
N MET A 130 1.35 10.83 6.63
CA MET A 130 0.64 11.65 5.63
C MET A 130 -0.88 11.68 5.86
N LYS A 131 -1.40 10.95 6.86
CA LYS A 131 -2.82 10.87 7.24
C LYS A 131 -3.76 10.58 6.06
N PRO A 132 -3.49 9.52 5.29
CA PRO A 132 -4.32 9.17 4.13
C PRO A 132 -5.68 8.63 4.57
N GLN A 133 -6.70 8.81 3.73
CA GLN A 133 -7.96 8.07 3.85
C GLN A 133 -7.94 6.74 3.06
N LEU A 134 -6.96 6.58 2.16
CA LEU A 134 -6.72 5.35 1.41
C LEU A 134 -5.23 4.99 1.48
N LEU A 135 -4.93 3.81 2.00
CA LEU A 135 -3.59 3.25 1.99
C LEU A 135 -3.50 2.16 0.92
N LEU A 136 -2.62 2.37 -0.05
CA LEU A 136 -2.31 1.39 -1.08
C LEU A 136 -1.09 0.57 -0.65
N LEU A 137 -1.23 -0.74 -0.60
CA LEU A 137 -0.19 -1.68 -0.22
C LEU A 137 0.13 -2.59 -1.42
N ASP A 138 1.31 -2.42 -2.00
CA ASP A 138 1.77 -3.22 -3.14
C ASP A 138 2.73 -4.31 -2.63
N GLU A 139 2.21 -5.52 -2.47
CA GLU A 139 2.95 -6.68 -1.94
C GLU A 139 3.82 -6.34 -0.71
N PRO A 140 3.26 -5.66 0.30
CA PRO A 140 4.03 -5.01 1.37
C PRO A 140 4.79 -5.98 2.28
N THR A 141 4.53 -7.27 2.13
CA THR A 141 5.06 -8.33 2.99
C THR A 141 5.76 -9.44 2.21
N SER A 142 5.96 -9.28 0.90
CA SER A 142 6.57 -10.30 0.04
C SER A 142 8.01 -10.69 0.41
N ALA A 143 8.72 -9.81 1.12
CA ALA A 143 10.08 -10.04 1.61
C ALA A 143 10.13 -10.47 3.10
N LEU A 144 8.96 -10.72 3.73
CA LEU A 144 8.85 -11.09 5.13
C LEU A 144 8.45 -12.57 5.27
N ASP A 145 8.83 -13.19 6.38
CA ASP A 145 8.30 -14.49 6.75
C ASP A 145 6.81 -14.38 7.18
N ASN A 146 6.10 -15.50 7.15
CA ASN A 146 4.65 -15.53 7.40
C ASN A 146 4.24 -14.95 8.78
N VAL A 147 5.08 -15.10 9.80
CA VAL A 147 4.78 -14.60 11.16
C VAL A 147 4.86 -13.07 11.15
N THR A 148 5.97 -12.54 10.67
CA THR A 148 6.21 -11.10 10.55
C THR A 148 5.18 -10.43 9.62
N GLN A 149 4.77 -11.10 8.54
CA GLN A 149 3.71 -10.65 7.65
C GLN A 149 2.38 -10.44 8.39
N LEU A 150 1.95 -11.43 9.17
CA LEU A 150 0.72 -11.33 9.95
C LEU A 150 0.81 -10.25 11.03
N GLU A 151 1.95 -10.10 11.68
CA GLU A 151 2.18 -9.03 12.68
C GLU A 151 2.03 -7.65 12.05
N VAL A 152 2.69 -7.41 10.91
CA VAL A 152 2.60 -6.15 10.19
C VAL A 152 1.16 -5.84 9.78
N MET A 153 0.44 -6.81 9.24
CA MET A 153 -0.97 -6.60 8.88
C MET A 153 -1.85 -6.32 10.09
N LYS A 154 -1.66 -7.03 11.20
CA LYS A 154 -2.38 -6.73 12.47
C LYS A 154 -2.13 -5.31 12.95
N LEU A 155 -0.89 -4.83 12.84
CA LEU A 155 -0.55 -3.45 13.22
C LEU A 155 -1.25 -2.43 12.30
N LEU A 156 -1.29 -2.67 10.99
CA LEU A 156 -2.00 -1.80 10.06
C LEU A 156 -3.52 -1.80 10.29
N MET A 157 -4.10 -2.94 10.65
CA MET A 157 -5.53 -3.04 10.97
C MET A 157 -5.95 -2.19 12.17
N GLN A 158 -5.03 -1.80 13.06
CA GLN A 158 -5.33 -0.90 14.18
C GLN A 158 -5.71 0.52 13.71
N PHE A 159 -5.38 0.89 12.47
CA PHE A 159 -5.66 2.20 11.90
C PHE A 159 -6.89 2.24 10.99
N LEU A 160 -7.64 1.13 10.87
CA LEU A 160 -8.81 1.05 10.00
C LEU A 160 -9.94 2.03 10.37
N ASP A 161 -9.99 2.50 11.62
CA ASP A 161 -10.91 3.57 12.03
C ASP A 161 -10.70 4.88 11.24
N ARG A 162 -9.53 5.08 10.64
CA ARG A 162 -9.11 6.31 9.97
C ARG A 162 -8.88 6.16 8.46
N LEU A 163 -8.70 4.94 7.97
CA LEU A 163 -8.37 4.70 6.56
C LEU A 163 -9.02 3.41 6.02
N GLY A 164 -9.15 3.31 4.70
CA GLY A 164 -9.37 2.06 4.00
C GLY A 164 -8.08 1.56 3.38
N ILE A 165 -7.94 0.25 3.21
CA ILE A 165 -6.74 -0.38 2.67
C ILE A 165 -7.08 -1.08 1.35
N LEU A 166 -6.36 -0.74 0.29
CA LEU A 166 -6.29 -1.54 -0.93
C LEU A 166 -4.97 -2.32 -0.94
N LEU A 167 -5.08 -3.61 -0.71
CA LEU A 167 -3.95 -4.53 -0.67
C LEU A 167 -3.79 -5.25 -2.01
N ILE A 168 -2.59 -5.28 -2.53
CA ILE A 168 -2.20 -6.15 -3.63
C ILE A 168 -1.31 -7.24 -3.09
N THR A 169 -1.65 -8.48 -3.36
CA THR A 169 -0.84 -9.64 -2.99
C THR A 169 -1.09 -10.82 -3.92
N HIS A 170 -0.15 -11.74 -3.98
CA HIS A 170 -0.34 -13.05 -4.59
C HIS A 170 -0.68 -14.12 -3.53
N ASP A 171 -0.69 -13.76 -2.25
CA ASP A 171 -1.00 -14.65 -1.12
C ASP A 171 -2.51 -14.71 -0.87
N GLU A 172 -3.14 -15.76 -1.37
CA GLU A 172 -4.58 -16.02 -1.18
C GLU A 172 -4.94 -16.27 0.30
N ALA A 173 -4.03 -16.83 1.10
CA ALA A 173 -4.29 -17.09 2.51
C ALA A 173 -4.32 -15.77 3.30
N LEU A 174 -3.37 -14.88 3.03
CA LEU A 174 -3.38 -13.53 3.60
C LEU A 174 -4.65 -12.76 3.20
N ALA A 175 -4.99 -12.79 1.91
CA ALA A 175 -6.20 -12.13 1.41
C ALA A 175 -7.47 -12.65 2.10
N ALA A 176 -7.61 -13.96 2.23
CA ALA A 176 -8.76 -14.57 2.90
C ALA A 176 -8.82 -14.24 4.40
N TRP A 177 -7.66 -14.01 5.04
CA TRP A 177 -7.60 -13.74 6.47
C TRP A 177 -7.93 -12.29 6.83
N CYS A 178 -7.47 -11.29 6.02
CA CYS A 178 -7.57 -9.89 6.41
C CYS A 178 -8.60 -9.07 5.65
N SER A 179 -9.22 -9.60 4.57
CA SER A 179 -9.97 -8.75 3.66
C SER A 179 -11.47 -8.89 3.82
N ASP A 180 -12.16 -7.75 3.73
CA ASP A 180 -13.62 -7.69 3.60
C ASP A 180 -14.07 -8.02 2.17
N LYS A 181 -13.21 -7.69 1.19
CA LYS A 181 -13.48 -7.91 -0.25
C LYS A 181 -12.24 -8.44 -0.94
N VAL A 182 -12.39 -9.50 -1.73
CA VAL A 182 -11.30 -10.07 -2.54
C VAL A 182 -11.68 -10.05 -4.01
N ILE A 183 -10.84 -9.43 -4.83
CA ILE A 183 -10.97 -9.37 -6.29
C ILE A 183 -9.89 -10.25 -6.89
N ARG A 184 -10.28 -11.17 -7.74
CA ARG A 184 -9.36 -12.07 -8.44
C ARG A 184 -9.19 -11.60 -9.87
N LEU A 185 -7.95 -11.25 -10.23
CA LEU A 185 -7.56 -10.98 -11.61
C LEU A 185 -7.01 -12.27 -12.22
N ALA A 186 -7.40 -12.51 -13.47
CA ALA A 186 -7.03 -13.72 -14.23
C ALA A 186 -5.85 -13.47 -15.17
#